data_5be24a69d3c6d8894c218286fe7bea01
#
_entry.id   5be24a69d3c6d8894c218286fe7bea01
#
_cell.length_a   1.000
_cell.length_b   1.000
_cell.length_c   1.000
_cell.angle_alpha   90.00
_cell.angle_beta   90.00
_cell.angle_gamma   90.00
#
_symmetry.space_group_name_H-M   'P 1'
#
loop_
_entity.id
_entity.type
_entity.pdbx_description
1 polymer ?
#
loop_
_entity_poly.entity_id
_entity_poly.type
_entity_poly.pdbx_seq_one_letter_code
_entity_poly.pdbx_strand_id
1 'polypeptide(L)'
;MSEPSDVITPTETNSVWAERTGTRRYLAHNARGAEVAVGMGPGEFTPGELLKVALATCNTLSADHRLAKALGEDFDANVICATLKNEEEERYSDFDVQIVADLTALDPDQLAVLTERVRRAIDRGCTVGHTLDKGAATRLHLLDDEG
;
A
#
# COMPACT_ATOMS: atom_id res chain seq x y z
N MET A 1 -19.70 -22.92 -9.06
CA MET A 1 -18.36 -23.23 -9.58
C MET A 1 -17.93 -22.14 -10.55
N SER A 2 -16.72 -21.62 -10.37
CA SER A 2 -16.21 -20.56 -11.24
C SER A 2 -15.91 -21.10 -12.63
N GLU A 3 -16.22 -20.31 -13.64
CA GLU A 3 -15.78 -20.62 -14.99
C GLU A 3 -14.28 -20.35 -15.12
N PRO A 4 -13.51 -21.14 -15.92
CA PRO A 4 -12.09 -20.89 -16.11
C PRO A 4 -11.78 -19.46 -16.58
N SER A 5 -12.69 -18.83 -17.35
CA SER A 5 -12.54 -17.45 -17.83
C SER A 5 -12.60 -16.42 -16.71
N ASP A 6 -13.13 -16.79 -15.52
CA ASP A 6 -13.20 -15.89 -14.38
C ASP A 6 -11.87 -15.79 -13.62
N VAL A 7 -10.97 -16.75 -13.84
CA VAL A 7 -9.67 -16.79 -13.16
C VAL A 7 -8.69 -15.93 -13.93
N ILE A 8 -8.09 -14.97 -13.21
CA ILE A 8 -7.02 -14.17 -13.80
C ILE A 8 -5.75 -15.02 -13.80
N THR A 9 -5.13 -15.19 -14.96
CA THR A 9 -3.89 -15.95 -15.06
C THR A 9 -2.77 -15.19 -14.37
N PRO A 10 -2.13 -15.78 -13.31
CA PRO A 10 -1.05 -15.07 -12.63
C PRO A 10 0.20 -14.91 -13.50
N THR A 11 0.82 -13.74 -13.41
CA THR A 11 2.10 -13.45 -14.03
C THR A 11 3.01 -12.81 -12.98
N GLU A 12 4.29 -12.66 -13.29
CA GLU A 12 5.23 -12.04 -12.36
C GLU A 12 4.85 -10.59 -12.04
N THR A 13 4.23 -9.89 -12.97
CA THR A 13 3.92 -8.47 -12.82
C THR A 13 2.53 -8.19 -12.26
N ASN A 14 1.61 -9.17 -12.30
CA ASN A 14 0.24 -8.94 -11.83
C ASN A 14 -0.10 -9.68 -10.54
N SER A 15 0.83 -10.45 -9.98
CA SER A 15 0.48 -11.31 -8.85
C SER A 15 1.57 -11.38 -7.79
N VAL A 16 1.13 -11.74 -6.60
CA VAL A 16 1.97 -12.13 -5.47
C VAL A 16 1.37 -13.42 -4.91
N TRP A 17 2.11 -14.12 -4.07
CA TRP A 17 1.60 -15.34 -3.45
C TRP A 17 2.05 -15.42 -1.99
N ALA A 18 1.38 -16.28 -1.23
CA ALA A 18 1.76 -16.54 0.15
C ALA A 18 1.60 -18.03 0.43
N GLU A 19 2.53 -18.58 1.20
CA GLU A 19 2.46 -19.97 1.62
C GLU A 19 2.19 -20.01 3.11
N ARG A 20 1.38 -21.00 3.53
CA ARG A 20 1.03 -21.18 4.92
C ARG A 20 2.24 -21.71 5.68
N THR A 21 2.62 -21.03 6.77
CA THR A 21 3.74 -21.42 7.62
C THR A 21 3.29 -21.98 8.97
N GLY A 22 2.01 -21.86 9.29
CA GLY A 22 1.42 -22.37 10.52
C GLY A 22 -0.01 -21.91 10.64
N THR A 23 -0.63 -22.17 11.77
CA THR A 23 -2.02 -21.77 12.02
C THR A 23 -2.15 -20.25 11.95
N ARG A 24 -2.91 -19.75 10.98
CA ARG A 24 -3.17 -18.32 10.76
C ARG A 24 -1.88 -17.53 10.51
N ARG A 25 -0.89 -18.15 9.87
CA ARG A 25 0.41 -17.53 9.58
C ARG A 25 0.82 -17.88 8.17
N TYR A 26 1.28 -16.87 7.43
CA TYR A 26 1.69 -17.00 6.05
C TYR A 26 2.97 -16.22 5.80
N LEU A 27 3.74 -16.63 4.82
CA LEU A 27 4.88 -15.87 4.33
C LEU A 27 4.57 -15.45 2.90
N ALA A 28 4.49 -14.16 2.67
CA ALA A 28 4.16 -13.59 1.37
C ALA A 28 5.42 -13.31 0.57
N HIS A 29 5.31 -13.44 -0.75
CA HIS A 29 6.43 -13.30 -1.68
C HIS A 29 6.03 -12.52 -2.91
N ASN A 30 7.02 -11.90 -3.55
CA ASN A 30 6.87 -11.43 -4.93
C ASN A 30 7.91 -12.12 -5.81
N ALA A 31 7.85 -11.91 -7.11
CA ALA A 31 8.75 -12.57 -8.06
C ALA A 31 10.21 -12.09 -7.98
N ARG A 32 10.45 -10.99 -7.26
CA ARG A 32 11.80 -10.40 -7.13
C ARG A 32 12.51 -10.78 -5.84
N GLY A 33 11.97 -11.73 -5.07
CA GLY A 33 12.62 -12.24 -3.87
C GLY A 33 12.27 -11.52 -2.57
N ALA A 34 11.30 -10.63 -2.57
CA ALA A 34 10.86 -9.98 -1.33
C ALA A 34 9.96 -10.92 -0.52
N GLU A 35 10.02 -10.78 0.79
CA GLU A 35 9.22 -11.59 1.71
C GLU A 35 8.63 -10.73 2.80
N VAL A 36 7.40 -11.06 3.22
CA VAL A 36 6.73 -10.42 4.36
C VAL A 36 6.00 -11.49 5.14
N ALA A 37 6.25 -11.54 6.45
CA ALA A 37 5.51 -12.44 7.35
C ALA A 37 4.16 -11.83 7.70
N VAL A 38 3.09 -12.59 7.53
CA VAL A 38 1.71 -12.14 7.74
C VAL A 38 1.06 -12.98 8.83
N GLY A 39 0.53 -12.32 9.84
CA GLY A 39 -0.12 -12.95 10.97
C GLY A 39 -0.38 -11.94 12.07
N MET A 40 -0.61 -12.41 13.29
CA MET A 40 -0.94 -11.56 14.44
C MET A 40 0.18 -11.51 15.48
N GLY A 41 1.30 -12.17 15.23
CA GLY A 41 2.36 -12.31 16.21
C GLY A 41 3.51 -11.32 16.04
N PRO A 42 4.51 -11.40 16.92
CA PRO A 42 5.70 -10.56 16.79
C PRO A 42 6.40 -10.77 15.45
N GLY A 43 6.83 -9.70 14.82
CA GLY A 43 7.53 -9.76 13.53
C GLY A 43 6.62 -9.98 12.34
N GLU A 44 5.31 -9.97 12.54
CA GLU A 44 4.33 -10.19 11.49
C GLU A 44 3.47 -8.95 11.30
N PHE A 45 3.06 -8.72 10.06
CA PHE A 45 2.04 -7.72 9.74
C PHE A 45 0.69 -8.39 9.59
N THR A 46 -0.37 -7.77 10.09
CA THR A 46 -1.73 -8.19 9.71
C THR A 46 -2.04 -7.72 8.29
N PRO A 47 -3.00 -8.33 7.60
CA PRO A 47 -3.41 -7.85 6.28
C PRO A 47 -3.85 -6.39 6.28
N GLY A 48 -4.57 -5.95 7.32
CA GLY A 48 -4.97 -4.55 7.46
C GLY A 48 -3.78 -3.62 7.57
N GLU A 49 -2.76 -4.02 8.32
CA GLU A 49 -1.52 -3.23 8.45
C GLU A 49 -0.80 -3.14 7.10
N LEU A 50 -0.76 -4.23 6.35
CA LEU A 50 -0.17 -4.23 5.01
C LEU A 50 -0.89 -3.28 4.07
N LEU A 51 -2.22 -3.22 4.15
CA LEU A 51 -3.00 -2.29 3.35
C LEU A 51 -2.65 -0.83 3.68
N LYS A 52 -2.48 -0.53 4.98
CA LYS A 52 -2.07 0.81 5.43
C LYS A 52 -0.67 1.16 4.92
N VAL A 53 0.28 0.23 5.03
CA VAL A 53 1.63 0.43 4.53
C VAL A 53 1.61 0.63 3.02
N ALA A 54 0.80 -0.14 2.30
CA ALA A 54 0.69 -0.02 0.86
C ALA A 54 0.24 1.38 0.44
N LEU A 55 -0.79 1.92 1.08
CA LEU A 55 -1.25 3.27 0.78
C LEU A 55 -0.21 4.33 1.14
N ALA A 56 0.34 4.23 2.35
CA ALA A 56 1.35 5.19 2.84
C ALA A 56 2.54 5.26 1.89
N THR A 57 3.10 4.11 1.53
CA THR A 57 4.28 4.06 0.67
C THR A 57 3.95 4.38 -0.79
N CYS A 58 2.76 4.03 -1.27
CA CYS A 58 2.34 4.41 -2.60
C CYS A 58 2.27 5.94 -2.73
N ASN A 59 1.74 6.62 -1.70
CA ASN A 59 1.72 8.07 -1.66
C ASN A 59 3.13 8.66 -1.68
N THR A 60 4.02 8.17 -0.80
CA THR A 60 5.38 8.71 -0.72
C THR A 60 6.21 8.40 -1.96
N LEU A 61 6.07 7.20 -2.53
CA LEU A 61 6.78 6.85 -3.75
C LEU A 61 6.31 7.72 -4.93
N SER A 62 5.00 8.00 -5.00
CA SER A 62 4.48 8.89 -6.04
C SER A 62 4.98 10.32 -5.89
N ALA A 63 5.21 10.77 -4.66
CA ALA A 63 5.64 12.13 -4.35
C ALA A 63 7.15 12.27 -4.18
N ASP A 64 7.91 11.19 -4.19
CA ASP A 64 9.32 11.17 -3.82
C ASP A 64 10.15 12.17 -4.61
N HIS A 65 9.96 12.24 -5.91
CA HIS A 65 10.70 13.16 -6.78
C HIS A 65 10.45 14.63 -6.39
N ARG A 66 9.21 14.97 -6.07
CA ARG A 66 8.86 16.33 -5.65
C ARG A 66 9.46 16.68 -4.30
N LEU A 67 9.44 15.72 -3.37
CA LEU A 67 10.05 15.91 -2.05
C LEU A 67 11.57 16.04 -2.16
N ALA A 68 12.22 15.19 -2.93
CA ALA A 68 13.66 15.24 -3.13
C ALA A 68 14.10 16.56 -3.78
N LYS A 69 13.32 17.04 -4.74
CA LYS A 69 13.63 18.30 -5.41
C LYS A 69 13.56 19.50 -4.47
N ALA A 70 12.61 19.49 -3.52
CA ALA A 70 12.43 20.57 -2.56
C ALA A 70 13.33 20.47 -1.34
N LEU A 71 13.63 19.25 -0.87
CA LEU A 71 14.30 19.00 0.40
C LEU A 71 15.73 18.47 0.25
N GLY A 72 16.12 18.03 -0.96
CA GLY A 72 17.41 17.39 -1.22
C GLY A 72 17.25 15.88 -1.45
N GLU A 73 18.17 15.31 -2.24
CA GLU A 73 18.10 13.89 -2.62
C GLU A 73 18.15 12.94 -1.42
N ASP A 74 18.82 13.36 -0.36
CA ASP A 74 18.98 12.54 0.83
C ASP A 74 18.05 12.95 1.97
N PHE A 75 16.90 13.56 1.66
CA PHE A 75 15.95 13.97 2.68
C PHE A 75 15.47 12.77 3.49
N ASP A 76 15.23 12.99 4.77
CA ASP A 76 14.63 12.00 5.66
C ASP A 76 13.13 12.25 5.75
N ALA A 77 12.36 11.18 5.75
CA ALA A 77 10.93 11.28 5.97
C ALA A 77 10.40 10.02 6.61
N ASN A 78 9.31 10.19 7.34
CA ASN A 78 8.50 9.08 7.82
C ASN A 78 7.10 9.28 7.25
N VAL A 79 6.40 8.18 7.05
CA VAL A 79 5.01 8.23 6.64
C VAL A 79 4.19 7.38 7.60
N ILE A 80 3.06 7.92 8.02
CA ILE A 80 2.14 7.26 8.94
C ILE A 80 0.80 7.13 8.23
N CYS A 81 0.18 5.97 8.35
CA CYS A 81 -1.20 5.79 7.90
C CYS A 81 -2.05 5.37 9.09
N ALA A 82 -2.99 6.21 9.47
CA ALA A 82 -3.97 5.93 10.49
C ALA A 82 -5.33 5.69 9.84
N THR A 83 -6.16 4.89 10.47
CA THR A 83 -7.46 4.52 9.92
C THR A 83 -8.56 4.65 10.96
N LEU A 84 -9.78 4.87 10.47
CA LEU A 84 -11.01 4.64 11.23
C LEU A 84 -11.64 3.36 10.71
N LYS A 85 -12.21 2.57 11.59
CA LYS A 85 -12.84 1.30 11.20
C LYS A 85 -14.33 1.34 11.45
N ASN A 86 -15.10 0.88 10.47
CA ASN A 86 -16.53 0.61 10.63
C ASN A 86 -16.66 -0.86 11.07
N GLU A 87 -16.92 -1.08 12.35
CA GLU A 87 -16.96 -2.44 12.90
C GLU A 87 -18.13 -3.26 12.37
N GLU A 88 -19.26 -2.61 12.07
CA GLU A 88 -20.44 -3.32 11.56
C GLU A 88 -20.20 -3.86 10.15
N GLU A 89 -19.48 -3.09 9.34
CA GLU A 89 -19.21 -3.47 7.96
C GLU A 89 -17.87 -4.18 7.77
N GLU A 90 -17.11 -4.31 8.84
CA GLU A 90 -15.77 -4.92 8.81
C GLU A 90 -14.87 -4.30 7.71
N ARG A 91 -14.83 -2.96 7.68
CA ARG A 91 -13.99 -2.23 6.72
C ARG A 91 -13.40 -0.98 7.36
N TYR A 92 -12.28 -0.53 6.83
CA TYR A 92 -11.80 0.81 7.16
C TYR A 92 -12.64 1.81 6.39
N SER A 93 -13.18 2.79 7.11
CA SER A 93 -13.98 3.85 6.50
C SER A 93 -13.13 5.04 6.05
N ASP A 94 -11.98 5.22 6.68
CA ASP A 94 -11.10 6.36 6.42
C ASP A 94 -9.64 5.95 6.54
N PHE A 95 -8.83 6.49 5.66
CA PHE A 95 -7.37 6.39 5.72
C PHE A 95 -6.82 7.80 5.76
N ASP A 96 -5.96 8.08 6.72
CA ASP A 96 -5.28 9.36 6.85
C ASP A 96 -3.78 9.14 6.73
N VAL A 97 -3.17 9.72 5.70
CA VAL A 97 -1.74 9.57 5.43
C VAL A 97 -1.02 10.84 5.81
N GLN A 98 0.00 10.71 6.64
CA GLN A 98 0.81 11.83 7.14
C GLN A 98 2.26 11.60 6.73
N ILE A 99 2.78 12.47 5.89
CA ILE A 99 4.19 12.47 5.51
C ILE A 99 4.89 13.49 6.43
N VAL A 100 5.86 13.02 7.19
CA VAL A 100 6.56 13.84 8.19
C VAL A 100 8.01 14.00 7.77
N ALA A 101 8.44 15.25 7.55
CA ALA A 101 9.79 15.58 7.15
C ALA A 101 10.19 16.93 7.79
N ASP A 102 11.48 17.23 7.77
CA ASP A 102 11.96 18.53 8.21
C ASP A 102 11.67 19.57 7.12
N LEU A 103 10.71 20.43 7.37
CA LEU A 103 10.25 21.46 6.43
C LEU A 103 10.71 22.86 6.83
N THR A 104 11.61 22.97 7.82
CA THR A 104 12.01 24.27 8.40
C THR A 104 12.74 25.18 7.40
N ALA A 105 13.36 24.61 6.36
CA ALA A 105 14.05 25.38 5.33
C ALA A 105 13.10 26.07 4.36
N LEU A 106 11.81 25.72 4.40
CA LEU A 106 10.80 26.26 3.48
C LEU A 106 10.03 27.40 4.15
N ASP A 107 9.84 28.49 3.41
CA ASP A 107 8.92 29.53 3.88
C ASP A 107 7.46 29.10 3.59
N PRO A 108 6.45 29.81 4.12
CA PRO A 108 5.06 29.42 3.92
C PRO A 108 4.64 29.29 2.45
N ASP A 109 5.15 30.14 1.57
CA ASP A 109 4.82 30.08 0.15
C ASP A 109 5.44 28.87 -0.52
N GLN A 110 6.70 28.56 -0.19
CA GLN A 110 7.38 27.38 -0.70
C GLN A 110 6.71 26.09 -0.22
N LEU A 111 6.27 26.08 1.03
CA LEU A 111 5.56 24.93 1.60
C LEU A 111 4.22 24.72 0.90
N ALA A 112 3.49 25.80 0.62
CA ALA A 112 2.21 25.70 -0.11
C ALA A 112 2.40 25.15 -1.51
N VAL A 113 3.45 25.59 -2.22
CA VAL A 113 3.77 25.08 -3.56
C VAL A 113 4.14 23.60 -3.51
N LEU A 114 4.98 23.21 -2.54
CA LEU A 114 5.37 21.80 -2.38
C LEU A 114 4.14 20.93 -2.09
N THR A 115 3.29 21.36 -1.17
CA THR A 115 2.08 20.61 -0.80
C THR A 115 1.22 20.36 -2.04
N GLU A 116 1.01 21.38 -2.88
CA GLU A 116 0.22 21.23 -4.10
C GLU A 116 0.87 20.27 -5.09
N ARG A 117 2.18 20.36 -5.26
CA ARG A 117 2.91 19.46 -6.16
C ARG A 117 2.86 18.01 -5.69
N VAL A 118 2.99 17.79 -4.39
CA VAL A 118 2.87 16.45 -3.80
C VAL A 118 1.48 15.89 -4.05
N ARG A 119 0.43 16.67 -3.79
CA ARG A 119 -0.96 16.22 -4.02
C ARG A 119 -1.19 15.84 -5.48
N ARG A 120 -0.70 16.65 -6.41
CA ARG A 120 -0.85 16.35 -7.85
C ARG A 120 -0.12 15.08 -8.26
N ALA A 121 1.09 14.86 -7.70
CA ALA A 121 1.86 13.66 -8.00
C ALA A 121 1.13 12.41 -7.49
N ILE A 122 0.57 12.47 -6.29
CA ILE A 122 -0.20 11.38 -5.71
C ILE A 122 -1.48 11.12 -6.51
N ASP A 123 -2.22 12.18 -6.84
CA ASP A 123 -3.45 12.05 -7.63
C ASP A 123 -3.20 11.43 -9.00
N ARG A 124 -2.04 11.68 -9.58
CA ARG A 124 -1.68 11.16 -10.89
C ARG A 124 -1.22 9.70 -10.83
N GLY A 125 -0.44 9.35 -9.82
CA GLY A 125 0.33 8.10 -9.84
C GLY A 125 0.03 7.07 -8.76
N CYS A 126 -0.83 7.35 -7.80
CA CYS A 126 -1.04 6.43 -6.69
C CYS A 126 -2.09 5.36 -7.01
N THR A 127 -1.63 4.22 -7.51
CA THR A 127 -2.52 3.10 -7.87
C THR A 127 -3.33 2.61 -6.67
N VAL A 128 -2.70 2.50 -5.50
CA VAL A 128 -3.40 2.03 -4.29
C VAL A 128 -4.50 3.02 -3.89
N GLY A 129 -4.19 4.32 -3.92
CA GLY A 129 -5.18 5.36 -3.62
C GLY A 129 -6.36 5.34 -4.59
N HIS A 130 -6.08 5.24 -5.88
CA HIS A 130 -7.14 5.16 -6.89
C HIS A 130 -8.03 3.93 -6.66
N THR A 131 -7.41 2.79 -6.31
CA THR A 131 -8.13 1.55 -6.04
C THR A 131 -9.04 1.69 -4.83
N LEU A 132 -8.55 2.31 -3.75
CA LEU A 132 -9.38 2.52 -2.56
C LEU A 132 -10.53 3.46 -2.83
N ASP A 133 -10.31 4.52 -3.59
CA ASP A 133 -11.34 5.51 -3.89
C ASP A 133 -12.47 4.93 -4.74
N LYS A 134 -12.14 4.08 -5.68
CA LYS A 134 -13.11 3.53 -6.64
C LYS A 134 -13.60 2.14 -6.30
N GLY A 135 -12.85 1.44 -5.45
CA GLY A 135 -13.10 0.04 -5.17
C GLY A 135 -12.67 -0.86 -6.32
N ALA A 136 -12.70 -2.14 -6.08
CA ALA A 136 -12.37 -3.15 -7.07
C ALA A 136 -13.20 -4.41 -6.81
N ALA A 137 -13.50 -5.15 -7.86
CA ALA A 137 -14.17 -6.44 -7.73
C ALA A 137 -13.18 -7.48 -7.23
N THR A 138 -13.64 -8.36 -6.36
CA THR A 138 -12.83 -9.49 -5.89
C THR A 138 -13.48 -10.80 -6.27
N ARG A 139 -12.65 -11.82 -6.50
CA ARG A 139 -13.08 -13.18 -6.83
C ARG A 139 -12.32 -14.15 -5.96
N LEU A 140 -12.94 -15.27 -5.64
CA LEU A 140 -12.29 -16.32 -4.85
C LEU A 140 -12.50 -17.66 -5.53
N HIS A 141 -11.43 -18.42 -5.66
CA HIS A 141 -11.45 -19.77 -6.22
C HIS A 141 -10.70 -20.71 -5.28
N LEU A 142 -11.26 -21.90 -5.07
CA LEU A 142 -10.53 -23.00 -4.44
C LEU A 142 -10.09 -23.92 -5.56
N LEU A 143 -8.78 -24.05 -5.74
CA LEU A 143 -8.22 -24.86 -6.82
C LEU A 143 -7.45 -26.04 -6.22
N ASP A 144 -7.56 -27.18 -6.87
CA ASP A 144 -6.86 -28.37 -6.44
C ASP A 144 -5.38 -28.28 -6.80
N ASP A 145 -4.54 -28.64 -5.85
CA ASP A 145 -3.09 -28.71 -6.08
C ASP A 145 -2.79 -30.12 -6.60
N GLU A 146 -2.54 -30.22 -7.87
CA GLU A 146 -2.30 -31.53 -8.51
C GLU A 146 -0.83 -31.97 -8.40
N GLY A 147 -0.09 -31.32 -7.57
CA GLY A 147 1.25 -31.73 -7.33
C GLY A 147 2.34 -30.83 -7.66
#